data_d20522d7ed8e7e4736a4be5a9efcb77a
#
_entry.id   d20522d7ed8e7e4736a4be5a9efcb77a
#
_cell.length_a   1.000
_cell.length_b   1.000
_cell.length_c   1.000
_cell.angle_alpha   90.00
_cell.angle_beta   90.00
_cell.angle_gamma   90.00
#
_symmetry.space_group_name_H-M   'P 1'
#
loop_
_entity.id
_entity.type
_entity.pdbx_description
1 polymer ?
#
loop_
_entity_poly.entity_id
_entity_poly.type
_entity_poly.pdbx_seq_one_letter_code
_entity_poly.pdbx_strand_id
1 'polypeptide(L)'
;MKRTLILLLILLLLLPSACADRTREEVRAAYHALTFSEGTPYAELPAVTAPYGAGALTDTVRREATDYLNFLRWLAGLGPVSDSTIYDYQCQRAAVLLAALDYVDHNAPMPEDMDVNFYDAAHLGTSSGNIARFNWMRDSIVREGVAYFVRDDGDANLPMLGHRRWALNPLMAATGFGLANAESGMSYVVMYAHDLGNPDAQWDSVLWPSPGAFPAELMHDHLAWSAVLNPREYDLAASPVTVTLTEPELGLTFRFDPVSGSGDGFCALNLEPYGAGGCVIFRPDFTGTGFTDYQQNQRWRVRLDGLIRADGSEAQLEYEVDMVSLFVQEAVNIEISQLEASLRPGETLALDADVIPAYADDLTVAWSSTDPAVATVDQRGSVAAVSPGVCQILCRDAAGHEDACAVTVE
;
A
#
# COMPACT_ATOMS: atom_id res chain seq x y z
N MET A 1 -45.51 -28.25 38.41
CA MET A 1 -44.28 -27.45 38.42
C MET A 1 -43.70 -27.49 37.00
N LYS A 2 -43.98 -26.47 36.21
CA LYS A 2 -43.42 -26.33 34.83
C LYS A 2 -42.12 -25.53 34.94
N ARG A 3 -40.99 -26.12 34.58
CA ARG A 3 -39.72 -25.44 34.49
C ARG A 3 -39.64 -24.73 33.12
N THR A 4 -39.72 -23.42 33.15
CA THR A 4 -39.51 -22.55 31.99
C THR A 4 -38.00 -22.45 31.75
N LEU A 5 -37.55 -22.99 30.64
CA LEU A 5 -36.17 -22.88 30.15
C LEU A 5 -36.05 -21.49 29.52
N ILE A 6 -35.32 -20.56 30.15
CA ILE A 6 -34.95 -19.28 29.54
C ILE A 6 -33.74 -19.54 28.68
N LEU A 7 -33.95 -19.52 27.35
CA LEU A 7 -32.87 -19.49 26.34
C LEU A 7 -32.30 -18.07 26.34
N LEU A 8 -31.10 -17.91 26.88
CA LEU A 8 -30.35 -16.68 26.76
C LEU A 8 -29.81 -16.64 25.32
N LEU A 9 -30.43 -15.85 24.46
CA LEU A 9 -29.95 -15.53 23.13
C LEU A 9 -28.79 -14.54 23.31
N ILE A 10 -27.54 -15.02 23.26
CA ILE A 10 -26.36 -14.17 23.14
C ILE A 10 -26.41 -13.62 21.73
N LEU A 11 -26.92 -12.40 21.60
CA LEU A 11 -26.81 -11.61 20.38
C LEU A 11 -25.34 -11.18 20.26
N LEU A 12 -24.54 -11.96 19.52
CA LEU A 12 -23.24 -11.48 19.06
C LEU A 12 -23.54 -10.29 18.14
N LEU A 13 -23.43 -9.08 18.68
CA LEU A 13 -23.30 -7.87 17.88
C LEU A 13 -21.95 -7.98 17.16
N LEU A 14 -21.98 -8.51 15.95
CA LEU A 14 -20.94 -8.29 14.96
C LEU A 14 -20.93 -6.77 14.71
N LEU A 15 -20.09 -6.05 15.45
CA LEU A 15 -19.68 -4.71 15.04
C LEU A 15 -19.08 -4.90 13.65
N PRO A 16 -19.52 -4.16 12.61
CA PRO A 16 -18.86 -4.21 11.34
C PRO A 16 -17.41 -3.80 11.58
N SER A 17 -16.47 -4.72 11.36
CA SER A 17 -15.07 -4.40 11.25
C SER A 17 -14.98 -3.30 10.19
N ALA A 18 -14.49 -2.11 10.54
CA ALA A 18 -14.48 -0.95 9.67
C ALA A 18 -13.48 -1.10 8.49
N CYS A 19 -12.84 -2.25 8.37
CA CYS A 19 -12.04 -2.67 7.24
C CYS A 19 -12.73 -3.90 6.62
N ALA A 20 -13.69 -3.68 5.72
CA ALA A 20 -14.16 -4.76 4.85
C ALA A 20 -12.95 -5.25 4.05
N ASP A 21 -12.73 -6.57 4.01
CA ASP A 21 -11.72 -7.19 3.17
C ASP A 21 -12.01 -6.82 1.71
N ARG A 22 -11.22 -5.89 1.15
CA ARG A 22 -11.35 -5.48 -0.25
C ARG A 22 -10.89 -6.60 -1.14
N THR A 23 -11.56 -6.76 -2.27
CA THR A 23 -11.13 -7.69 -3.30
C THR A 23 -10.12 -7.03 -4.26
N ARG A 24 -9.37 -7.84 -5.00
CA ARG A 24 -8.50 -7.40 -6.09
C ARG A 24 -9.27 -6.56 -7.11
N GLU A 25 -10.45 -7.00 -7.49
CA GLU A 25 -11.30 -6.34 -8.48
C GLU A 25 -11.76 -4.96 -8.01
N GLU A 26 -12.12 -4.83 -6.73
CA GLU A 26 -12.50 -3.52 -6.14
C GLU A 26 -11.31 -2.56 -6.12
N VAL A 27 -10.12 -3.03 -5.76
CA VAL A 27 -8.89 -2.22 -5.75
C VAL A 27 -8.53 -1.76 -7.15
N ARG A 28 -8.56 -2.65 -8.15
CA ARG A 28 -8.34 -2.31 -9.56
C ARG A 28 -9.37 -1.33 -10.08
N ALA A 29 -10.66 -1.58 -9.82
CA ALA A 29 -11.74 -0.71 -10.27
C ALA A 29 -11.59 0.70 -9.68
N ALA A 30 -11.26 0.82 -8.39
CA ALA A 30 -11.03 2.09 -7.73
C ALA A 30 -9.83 2.85 -8.34
N TYR A 31 -8.71 2.16 -8.60
CA TYR A 31 -7.55 2.78 -9.23
C TYR A 31 -7.82 3.22 -10.68
N HIS A 32 -8.45 2.36 -11.48
CA HIS A 32 -8.77 2.67 -12.88
C HIS A 32 -9.90 3.71 -13.06
N ALA A 33 -10.65 4.02 -11.99
CA ALA A 33 -11.59 5.14 -11.98
C ALA A 33 -10.89 6.51 -11.81
N LEU A 34 -9.62 6.53 -11.39
CA LEU A 34 -8.84 7.75 -11.29
C LEU A 34 -8.54 8.30 -12.68
N THR A 35 -8.59 9.62 -12.79
CA THR A 35 -8.20 10.32 -14.03
C THR A 35 -6.75 10.81 -13.88
N PHE A 36 -5.96 10.60 -14.92
CA PHE A 36 -4.59 11.08 -15.00
C PHE A 36 -4.44 11.87 -16.29
N SER A 37 -4.47 13.20 -16.17
CA SER A 37 -4.32 14.10 -17.33
C SER A 37 -2.85 14.38 -17.63
N GLU A 38 -2.59 14.64 -18.89
CA GLU A 38 -1.32 15.17 -19.38
C GLU A 38 -1.46 16.68 -19.61
N GLY A 39 -0.38 17.43 -19.45
CA GLY A 39 -0.33 18.87 -19.72
C GLY A 39 0.22 19.69 -18.57
N THR A 40 0.26 21.00 -18.76
CA THR A 40 0.80 21.89 -17.72
C THR A 40 -0.07 21.87 -16.47
N PRO A 41 0.54 21.74 -15.26
CA PRO A 41 -0.21 21.78 -14.01
C PRO A 41 -0.77 23.15 -13.67
N TYR A 42 -0.36 24.20 -14.36
CA TYR A 42 -0.68 25.59 -14.03
C TYR A 42 -1.80 26.18 -14.89
N ALA A 43 -2.78 26.77 -14.22
CA ALA A 43 -3.72 27.73 -14.83
C ALA A 43 -3.07 29.12 -14.95
N GLU A 44 -2.22 29.49 -13.97
CA GLU A 44 -1.41 30.68 -13.95
C GLU A 44 -0.03 30.32 -13.37
N LEU A 45 1.04 30.70 -14.06
CA LEU A 45 2.39 30.39 -13.64
C LEU A 45 2.77 31.20 -12.37
N PRO A 46 3.41 30.57 -11.38
CA PRO A 46 3.93 31.29 -10.22
C PRO A 46 5.18 32.12 -10.59
N ALA A 47 5.42 33.19 -9.85
CA ALA A 47 6.68 33.94 -9.87
C ALA A 47 7.43 33.72 -8.55
N VAL A 48 8.61 33.15 -8.64
CA VAL A 48 9.45 32.77 -7.47
C VAL A 48 10.53 33.80 -7.13
N THR A 49 10.54 34.91 -7.88
CA THR A 49 11.36 36.11 -7.61
C THR A 49 10.46 37.34 -7.57
N ALA A 50 10.94 38.43 -6.94
CA ALA A 50 10.15 39.65 -6.81
C ALA A 50 9.86 40.32 -8.18
N PRO A 51 8.62 40.79 -8.37
CA PRO A 51 7.48 40.68 -7.46
C PRO A 51 6.91 39.25 -7.44
N TYR A 52 6.85 38.65 -6.24
CA TYR A 52 6.35 37.28 -6.07
C TYR A 52 4.89 37.15 -6.50
N GLY A 53 4.58 36.08 -7.23
CA GLY A 53 3.23 35.76 -7.66
C GLY A 53 2.89 34.31 -7.29
N ALA A 54 1.75 34.09 -6.66
CA ALA A 54 1.34 32.75 -6.29
C ALA A 54 1.11 31.86 -7.52
N GLY A 55 0.59 32.43 -8.62
CA GLY A 55 0.03 31.61 -9.68
C GLY A 55 -1.15 30.77 -9.20
N ALA A 56 -1.54 29.78 -9.99
CA ALA A 56 -2.60 28.85 -9.63
C ALA A 56 -2.41 27.51 -10.35
N LEU A 57 -2.70 26.41 -9.66
CA LEU A 57 -2.86 25.11 -10.28
C LEU A 57 -4.19 25.04 -11.05
N THR A 58 -4.26 24.18 -12.06
CA THR A 58 -5.54 23.89 -12.73
C THR A 58 -6.47 23.14 -11.77
N ASP A 59 -7.78 23.31 -11.94
CA ASP A 59 -8.80 22.55 -11.19
C ASP A 59 -8.64 21.04 -11.40
N THR A 60 -8.18 20.64 -12.58
CA THR A 60 -7.95 19.24 -12.92
C THR A 60 -6.85 18.64 -12.06
N VAL A 61 -5.69 19.30 -11.97
CA VAL A 61 -4.55 18.80 -11.18
C VAL A 61 -4.90 18.72 -9.68
N ARG A 62 -5.61 19.71 -9.13
CA ARG A 62 -6.05 19.67 -7.73
C ARG A 62 -6.99 18.51 -7.46
N ARG A 63 -7.98 18.32 -8.38
CA ARG A 63 -8.92 17.20 -8.27
C ARG A 63 -8.22 15.85 -8.35
N GLU A 64 -7.34 15.65 -9.33
CA GLU A 64 -6.57 14.40 -9.47
C GLU A 64 -5.72 14.09 -8.24
N ALA A 65 -5.08 15.10 -7.64
CA ALA A 65 -4.32 14.93 -6.41
C ALA A 65 -5.23 14.57 -5.22
N THR A 66 -6.41 15.21 -5.11
CA THR A 66 -7.41 14.90 -4.09
C THR A 66 -7.99 13.51 -4.28
N ASP A 67 -8.34 13.12 -5.51
CA ASP A 67 -8.90 11.81 -5.83
C ASP A 67 -7.87 10.70 -5.55
N TYR A 68 -6.59 10.95 -5.88
CA TYR A 68 -5.53 10.00 -5.58
C TYR A 68 -5.28 9.88 -4.06
N LEU A 69 -5.27 10.99 -3.32
CA LEU A 69 -5.21 10.94 -1.85
C LEU A 69 -6.41 10.14 -1.29
N ASN A 70 -7.61 10.37 -1.82
CA ASN A 70 -8.81 9.66 -1.41
C ASN A 70 -8.76 8.16 -1.74
N PHE A 71 -8.13 7.76 -2.83
CA PHE A 71 -7.85 6.36 -3.12
C PHE A 71 -6.93 5.74 -2.06
N LEU A 72 -5.82 6.42 -1.69
CA LEU A 72 -4.90 5.93 -0.65
C LEU A 72 -5.58 5.89 0.74
N ARG A 73 -6.40 6.90 1.06
CA ARG A 73 -7.20 6.93 2.29
C ARG A 73 -8.24 5.81 2.31
N TRP A 74 -8.92 5.56 1.19
CA TRP A 74 -9.85 4.44 1.07
C TRP A 74 -9.14 3.10 1.26
N LEU A 75 -7.95 2.90 0.70
CA LEU A 75 -7.12 1.72 1.00
C LEU A 75 -6.83 1.59 2.50
N ALA A 76 -6.55 2.68 3.19
CA ALA A 76 -6.31 2.70 4.63
C ALA A 76 -7.60 2.60 5.49
N GLY A 77 -8.78 2.41 4.87
CA GLY A 77 -10.07 2.33 5.58
C GLY A 77 -10.63 3.68 6.06
N LEU A 78 -10.14 4.78 5.49
CA LEU A 78 -10.51 6.14 5.88
C LEU A 78 -11.54 6.75 4.93
N GLY A 79 -12.35 7.67 5.45
CA GLY A 79 -13.24 8.50 4.66
C GLY A 79 -12.49 9.49 3.77
N PRO A 80 -13.15 9.95 2.69
CA PRO A 80 -12.56 10.92 1.76
C PRO A 80 -12.42 12.30 2.40
N VAL A 81 -11.48 13.09 1.86
CA VAL A 81 -11.33 14.51 2.12
C VAL A 81 -11.76 15.32 0.91
N SER A 82 -12.09 16.59 1.12
CA SER A 82 -12.43 17.53 0.07
C SER A 82 -11.28 18.48 -0.23
N ASP A 83 -11.23 19.02 -1.46
CA ASP A 83 -10.37 20.14 -1.82
C ASP A 83 -10.85 21.43 -1.13
N SER A 84 -9.92 22.27 -0.65
CA SER A 84 -10.19 23.52 0.04
C SER A 84 -9.43 24.67 -0.60
N THR A 85 -10.16 25.62 -1.16
CA THR A 85 -9.57 26.82 -1.77
C THR A 85 -8.75 27.67 -0.79
N ILE A 86 -9.04 27.59 0.53
CA ILE A 86 -8.25 28.27 1.56
C ILE A 86 -6.90 27.57 1.72
N TYR A 87 -6.90 26.23 1.73
CA TYR A 87 -5.67 25.46 1.85
C TYR A 87 -4.86 25.51 0.55
N ASP A 88 -5.48 25.52 -0.62
CA ASP A 88 -4.80 25.80 -1.89
C ASP A 88 -4.10 27.16 -1.88
N TYR A 89 -4.79 28.20 -1.39
CA TYR A 89 -4.23 29.55 -1.29
C TYR A 89 -2.95 29.57 -0.42
N GLN A 90 -2.93 28.83 0.67
CA GLN A 90 -1.77 28.72 1.57
C GLN A 90 -0.67 27.85 0.96
N CYS A 91 -1.02 26.65 0.47
CA CYS A 91 -0.06 25.71 -0.11
C CYS A 91 0.61 26.25 -1.36
N GLN A 92 -0.11 26.98 -2.21
CA GLN A 92 0.45 27.55 -3.43
C GLN A 92 1.50 28.64 -3.10
N ARG A 93 1.24 29.48 -2.09
CA ARG A 93 2.22 30.45 -1.60
C ARG A 93 3.40 29.80 -0.89
N ALA A 94 3.14 28.73 -0.14
CA ALA A 94 4.19 27.94 0.49
C ALA A 94 5.13 27.33 -0.55
N ALA A 95 4.60 26.78 -1.62
CA ALA A 95 5.41 26.24 -2.71
C ALA A 95 6.30 27.34 -3.36
N VAL A 96 5.75 28.54 -3.56
CA VAL A 96 6.53 29.71 -4.06
C VAL A 96 7.62 30.11 -3.07
N LEU A 97 7.33 30.17 -1.77
CA LEU A 97 8.34 30.49 -0.75
C LEU A 97 9.48 29.49 -0.74
N LEU A 98 9.16 28.18 -0.76
CA LEU A 98 10.17 27.12 -0.79
C LEU A 98 10.99 27.14 -2.09
N ALA A 99 10.35 27.41 -3.23
CA ALA A 99 11.02 27.52 -4.53
C ALA A 99 11.92 28.75 -4.61
N ALA A 100 11.51 29.87 -3.99
CA ALA A 100 12.32 31.09 -3.90
C ALA A 100 13.59 30.91 -3.04
N LEU A 101 13.47 30.11 -1.96
CA LEU A 101 14.58 29.77 -1.08
C LEU A 101 15.42 28.58 -1.59
N ASP A 102 14.87 27.79 -2.50
CA ASP A 102 15.44 26.57 -3.09
C ASP A 102 15.81 25.48 -2.06
N TYR A 103 15.06 25.37 -0.96
CA TYR A 103 15.14 24.27 0.01
C TYR A 103 13.81 24.06 0.74
N VAL A 104 13.66 22.89 1.39
CA VAL A 104 12.47 22.54 2.19
C VAL A 104 12.71 22.90 3.67
N ASP A 105 11.76 23.64 4.25
CA ASP A 105 11.76 23.99 5.67
C ASP A 105 10.34 24.31 6.12
N HIS A 106 9.87 23.68 7.20
CA HIS A 106 8.57 23.99 7.82
C HIS A 106 8.52 25.39 8.44
N ASN A 107 9.66 25.93 8.85
CA ASN A 107 9.83 27.27 9.41
C ASN A 107 10.64 28.18 8.45
N ALA A 108 10.37 28.07 7.16
CA ALA A 108 11.05 28.83 6.12
C ALA A 108 11.08 30.31 6.44
N PRO A 109 12.26 30.99 6.41
CA PRO A 109 12.37 32.41 6.72
C PRO A 109 11.76 33.27 5.62
N MET A 110 11.35 34.50 6.00
CA MET A 110 10.83 35.48 5.06
C MET A 110 11.97 36.10 4.23
N PRO A 111 11.92 36.01 2.87
CA PRO A 111 12.79 36.80 2.00
C PRO A 111 12.62 38.30 2.26
N GLU A 112 13.71 39.09 2.22
CA GLU A 112 13.70 40.53 2.57
C GLU A 112 12.77 41.34 1.66
N ASP A 113 12.56 40.93 0.43
CA ASP A 113 11.75 41.58 -0.61
C ASP A 113 10.35 40.98 -0.78
N MET A 114 9.95 40.02 0.08
CA MET A 114 8.62 39.40 0.02
C MET A 114 7.62 40.24 0.83
N ASP A 115 6.39 40.40 0.26
CA ASP A 115 5.27 41.02 0.99
C ASP A 115 4.87 40.19 2.20
N VAL A 116 4.64 40.84 3.34
CA VAL A 116 4.36 40.18 4.62
C VAL A 116 3.07 39.33 4.56
N ASN A 117 2.03 39.79 3.88
CA ASN A 117 0.79 39.03 3.80
C ASN A 117 0.95 37.81 2.89
N PHE A 118 1.82 37.91 1.87
CA PHE A 118 2.19 36.76 1.06
C PHE A 118 2.94 35.74 1.92
N TYR A 119 3.93 36.21 2.69
CA TYR A 119 4.72 35.35 3.58
C TYR A 119 3.87 34.70 4.67
N ASP A 120 3.00 35.44 5.35
CA ASP A 120 2.15 34.89 6.42
C ASP A 120 1.31 33.72 5.92
N ALA A 121 0.71 33.86 4.74
CA ALA A 121 -0.05 32.76 4.12
C ALA A 121 0.86 31.60 3.69
N ALA A 122 2.05 31.90 3.15
CA ALA A 122 3.03 30.88 2.76
C ALA A 122 3.53 30.11 3.99
N HIS A 123 3.82 30.79 5.08
CA HIS A 123 4.30 30.19 6.33
C HIS A 123 3.24 29.27 6.95
N LEU A 124 1.96 29.63 6.89
CA LEU A 124 0.88 28.72 7.29
C LEU A 124 0.90 27.43 6.46
N GLY A 125 1.13 27.52 5.16
CA GLY A 125 1.23 26.36 4.29
C GLY A 125 2.47 25.49 4.56
N THR A 126 3.65 26.09 4.81
CA THR A 126 4.87 25.31 5.12
C THR A 126 4.79 24.66 6.50
N SER A 127 4.29 25.38 7.53
CA SER A 127 4.24 24.88 8.90
C SER A 127 3.12 23.87 9.16
N SER A 128 2.08 23.85 8.30
CA SER A 128 0.93 22.96 8.44
C SER A 128 0.79 21.95 7.27
N GLY A 129 1.76 21.91 6.37
CA GLY A 129 1.75 21.05 5.20
C GLY A 129 2.78 19.94 5.25
N ASN A 130 2.50 18.87 4.51
CA ASN A 130 3.54 17.99 4.00
C ASN A 130 4.24 18.72 2.85
N ILE A 131 5.57 18.76 2.88
CA ILE A 131 6.38 19.49 1.91
C ILE A 131 7.45 18.58 1.29
N ALA A 132 7.62 18.66 -0.04
CA ALA A 132 8.59 17.84 -0.76
C ALA A 132 9.28 18.63 -1.87
N ARG A 133 10.51 18.20 -2.21
CA ARG A 133 11.30 18.72 -3.31
C ARG A 133 11.68 17.61 -4.28
N PHE A 134 11.48 17.87 -5.57
CA PHE A 134 11.81 16.94 -6.64
C PHE A 134 12.80 17.57 -7.63
N ASN A 135 13.72 16.77 -8.16
CA ASN A 135 14.69 17.19 -9.17
C ASN A 135 14.19 16.96 -10.61
N TRP A 136 12.92 16.75 -10.78
CA TRP A 136 12.25 16.54 -12.06
C TRP A 136 10.86 17.19 -12.07
N MET A 137 10.37 17.50 -13.24
CA MET A 137 9.02 17.98 -13.50
C MET A 137 8.29 17.00 -14.41
N ARG A 138 7.10 16.60 -14.00
CA ARG A 138 6.14 15.83 -14.81
C ARG A 138 4.77 16.43 -14.61
N ASP A 139 3.88 16.19 -15.55
CA ASP A 139 2.50 16.67 -15.48
C ASP A 139 1.76 16.19 -14.23
N SER A 140 2.10 14.98 -13.77
CA SER A 140 1.56 14.34 -12.56
C SER A 140 2.25 14.72 -11.24
N ILE A 141 3.14 15.72 -11.21
CA ILE A 141 4.04 15.96 -10.06
C ILE A 141 3.32 16.21 -8.73
N VAL A 142 2.14 16.85 -8.73
CA VAL A 142 1.36 17.09 -7.50
C VAL A 142 0.84 15.76 -6.94
N ARG A 143 0.29 14.89 -7.80
CA ARG A 143 -0.13 13.53 -7.44
C ARG A 143 1.06 12.68 -6.97
N GLU A 144 2.21 12.77 -7.63
CA GLU A 144 3.45 12.09 -7.20
C GLU A 144 3.91 12.58 -5.83
N GLY A 145 3.70 13.87 -5.52
CA GLY A 145 3.90 14.43 -4.18
C GLY A 145 3.02 13.73 -3.14
N VAL A 146 1.74 13.51 -3.44
CA VAL A 146 0.83 12.76 -2.55
C VAL A 146 1.33 11.31 -2.36
N ALA A 147 1.74 10.63 -3.45
CA ALA A 147 2.33 9.30 -3.36
C ALA A 147 3.58 9.28 -2.47
N TYR A 148 4.48 10.26 -2.65
CA TYR A 148 5.69 10.41 -1.85
C TYR A 148 5.39 10.60 -0.36
N PHE A 149 4.41 11.44 -0.01
CA PHE A 149 4.01 11.67 1.38
C PHE A 149 3.48 10.41 2.06
N VAL A 150 2.75 9.55 1.33
CA VAL A 150 2.24 8.30 1.91
C VAL A 150 3.29 7.20 1.93
N ARG A 151 4.19 7.12 0.95
CA ARG A 151 5.35 6.21 1.00
C ARG A 151 6.26 6.54 2.18
N ASP A 152 6.57 7.82 2.34
CA ASP A 152 7.40 8.39 3.43
C ASP A 152 8.75 7.65 3.57
N ASP A 153 9.41 7.45 2.43
CA ASP A 153 10.57 6.58 2.25
C ASP A 153 11.92 7.23 2.62
N GLY A 154 11.91 8.50 3.06
CA GLY A 154 13.10 9.19 3.48
C GLY A 154 13.64 8.68 4.82
N ASP A 155 14.94 8.35 4.90
CA ASP A 155 15.59 7.84 6.13
C ASP A 155 15.36 8.74 7.34
N ALA A 156 15.31 10.05 7.15
CA ALA A 156 15.04 11.02 8.22
C ALA A 156 13.61 10.90 8.79
N ASN A 157 12.65 10.49 7.98
CA ASN A 157 11.24 10.33 8.36
C ASN A 157 10.91 8.93 8.86
N LEU A 158 11.72 7.94 8.54
CA LEU A 158 11.49 6.54 8.89
C LEU A 158 11.11 6.32 10.37
N PRO A 159 11.75 6.98 11.36
CA PRO A 159 11.39 6.80 12.78
C PRO A 159 10.04 7.44 13.18
N MET A 160 9.45 8.23 12.31
CA MET A 160 8.25 9.03 12.61
C MET A 160 7.11 8.74 11.64
N LEU A 161 7.42 8.52 10.35
CA LEU A 161 6.47 8.46 9.23
C LEU A 161 5.50 9.65 9.26
N GLY A 162 6.06 10.86 9.49
CA GLY A 162 5.28 12.07 9.74
C GLY A 162 4.35 12.42 8.58
N HIS A 163 4.86 12.38 7.35
CA HIS A 163 4.06 12.68 6.16
C HIS A 163 2.91 11.69 5.97
N ARG A 164 3.17 10.37 6.10
CA ARG A 164 2.13 9.33 6.00
C ARG A 164 1.06 9.51 7.05
N ARG A 165 1.45 9.69 8.31
CA ARG A 165 0.52 9.82 9.44
C ARG A 165 -0.37 11.05 9.31
N TRP A 166 0.13 12.16 8.76
CA TRP A 166 -0.66 13.34 8.45
C TRP A 166 -1.57 13.12 7.23
N ALA A 167 -1.08 12.56 6.12
CA ALA A 167 -1.89 12.30 4.92
C ALA A 167 -3.04 11.31 5.20
N LEU A 168 -2.78 10.30 6.04
CA LEU A 168 -3.74 9.28 6.46
C LEU A 168 -4.38 9.59 7.83
N ASN A 169 -4.42 10.86 8.24
CA ASN A 169 -5.06 11.25 9.50
C ASN A 169 -6.59 11.09 9.39
N PRO A 170 -7.23 10.23 10.25
CA PRO A 170 -8.68 10.05 10.24
C PRO A 170 -9.46 11.31 10.58
N LEU A 171 -8.84 12.28 11.28
CA LEU A 171 -9.47 13.55 11.67
C LEU A 171 -9.48 14.59 10.52
N MET A 172 -8.79 14.33 9.40
CA MET A 172 -8.77 15.23 8.25
C MET A 172 -10.10 15.20 7.48
N ALA A 173 -10.65 16.37 7.19
CA ALA A 173 -11.85 16.57 6.37
C ALA A 173 -11.54 17.27 5.04
N ALA A 174 -10.46 18.06 4.99
CA ALA A 174 -10.09 18.81 3.81
C ALA A 174 -8.57 18.93 3.65
N THR A 175 -8.13 19.14 2.41
CA THR A 175 -6.73 19.39 2.04
C THR A 175 -6.67 20.47 0.96
N GLY A 176 -5.47 20.83 0.53
CA GLY A 176 -5.20 21.71 -0.61
C GLY A 176 -3.76 21.52 -1.06
N PHE A 177 -3.44 22.00 -2.25
CA PHE A 177 -2.17 21.74 -2.91
C PHE A 177 -1.50 23.01 -3.43
N GLY A 178 -0.17 22.95 -3.52
CA GLY A 178 0.65 23.96 -4.17
C GLY A 178 1.83 23.34 -4.89
N LEU A 179 2.25 24.01 -5.96
CA LEU A 179 3.42 23.65 -6.76
C LEU A 179 4.11 24.94 -7.24
N ALA A 180 5.43 24.98 -7.09
CA ALA A 180 6.27 25.98 -7.74
C ALA A 180 7.62 25.38 -8.13
N ASN A 181 8.25 25.95 -9.16
CA ASN A 181 9.56 25.55 -9.62
C ASN A 181 10.57 26.63 -9.32
N ALA A 182 11.69 26.26 -8.68
CA ALA A 182 12.82 27.13 -8.46
C ALA A 182 13.58 27.42 -9.75
N GLU A 183 14.38 28.48 -9.79
CA GLU A 183 15.28 28.80 -10.91
C GLU A 183 16.33 27.69 -11.15
N SER A 184 16.67 26.92 -10.11
CA SER A 184 17.51 25.73 -10.22
C SER A 184 16.89 24.56 -11.00
N GLY A 185 15.58 24.63 -11.30
CA GLY A 185 14.81 23.54 -11.90
C GLY A 185 14.22 22.55 -10.91
N MET A 186 14.39 22.77 -9.59
CA MET A 186 13.76 21.97 -8.56
C MET A 186 12.26 22.30 -8.45
N SER A 187 11.43 21.30 -8.23
CA SER A 187 9.98 21.43 -8.04
C SER A 187 9.61 21.24 -6.58
N TYR A 188 8.80 22.14 -6.04
CA TYR A 188 8.35 22.13 -4.65
C TYR A 188 6.84 21.86 -4.60
N VAL A 189 6.48 20.76 -3.96
CA VAL A 189 5.08 20.35 -3.76
C VAL A 189 4.71 20.50 -2.30
N VAL A 190 3.56 21.10 -2.05
CA VAL A 190 2.98 21.27 -0.71
C VAL A 190 1.57 20.70 -0.71
N MET A 191 1.25 19.91 0.32
CA MET A 191 -0.10 19.41 0.60
C MET A 191 -0.49 19.85 2.02
N TYR A 192 -1.61 20.55 2.20
CA TYR A 192 -2.08 20.89 3.55
C TYR A 192 -2.44 19.60 4.32
N ALA A 193 -1.91 19.47 5.52
CA ALA A 193 -1.94 18.20 6.26
C ALA A 193 -2.52 18.31 7.69
N HIS A 194 -2.52 19.49 8.30
CA HIS A 194 -2.94 19.69 9.69
C HIS A 194 -4.44 20.01 9.83
N ASP A 195 -5.28 19.61 8.86
CA ASP A 195 -6.74 19.73 9.00
C ASP A 195 -7.27 18.73 10.03
N LEU A 196 -8.13 19.21 10.92
CA LEU A 196 -8.81 18.42 11.97
C LEU A 196 -10.33 18.65 11.91
N GLY A 197 -10.84 18.87 10.70
CA GLY A 197 -12.25 19.20 10.44
C GLY A 197 -13.22 18.04 10.67
N ASN A 198 -12.73 16.83 10.93
CA ASN A 198 -13.53 15.64 11.24
C ASN A 198 -13.23 15.08 12.65
N PRO A 199 -13.49 15.84 13.74
CA PRO A 199 -13.13 15.46 15.11
C PRO A 199 -13.91 14.24 15.63
N ASP A 200 -15.06 13.92 15.01
CA ASP A 200 -15.95 12.82 15.40
C ASP A 200 -15.70 11.55 14.58
N ALA A 201 -14.61 11.49 13.80
CA ALA A 201 -14.24 10.29 13.05
C ALA A 201 -14.18 9.07 13.95
N GLN A 202 -14.84 8.00 13.52
CA GLN A 202 -14.78 6.71 14.20
C GLN A 202 -13.70 5.85 13.54
N TRP A 203 -12.72 5.43 14.31
CA TRP A 203 -11.62 4.61 13.87
C TRP A 203 -10.99 3.87 15.05
N ASP A 204 -10.41 2.71 14.80
CA ASP A 204 -9.67 1.91 15.79
C ASP A 204 -8.16 1.99 15.52
N SER A 205 -7.77 1.79 14.29
CA SER A 205 -6.39 1.86 13.82
C SER A 205 -6.32 2.32 12.37
N VAL A 206 -5.16 2.83 11.96
CA VAL A 206 -4.81 3.09 10.55
C VAL A 206 -3.59 2.25 10.21
N LEU A 207 -3.79 1.23 9.38
CA LEU A 207 -2.79 0.23 9.03
C LEU A 207 -2.29 0.49 7.61
N TRP A 208 -0.96 0.38 7.42
CA TRP A 208 -0.34 0.50 6.11
C TRP A 208 0.82 -0.50 5.96
N PRO A 209 0.72 -1.48 5.05
CA PRO A 209 -0.46 -1.85 4.27
C PRO A 209 -1.67 -2.22 5.12
N SER A 210 -2.88 -2.00 4.59
CA SER A 210 -4.13 -2.32 5.25
C SER A 210 -4.57 -3.77 4.99
N PRO A 211 -5.47 -4.34 5.82
CA PRO A 211 -6.02 -5.68 5.62
C PRO A 211 -6.71 -5.88 4.27
N GLY A 212 -6.73 -7.13 3.79
CA GLY A 212 -7.32 -7.55 2.52
C GLY A 212 -6.43 -7.23 1.33
N ALA A 213 -7.03 -7.02 0.15
CA ALA A 213 -6.27 -6.72 -1.07
C ALA A 213 -5.60 -5.35 -0.99
N PHE A 214 -4.27 -5.34 -1.16
CA PHE A 214 -3.45 -4.14 -1.13
C PHE A 214 -2.49 -4.10 -2.33
N PRO A 215 -2.38 -2.94 -3.05
CA PRO A 215 -1.53 -2.84 -4.23
C PRO A 215 -0.06 -3.06 -3.94
N ALA A 216 0.55 -4.05 -4.58
CA ALA A 216 1.99 -4.30 -4.49
C ALA A 216 2.81 -3.10 -4.97
N GLU A 217 2.32 -2.35 -5.97
CA GLU A 217 2.97 -1.16 -6.52
C GLU A 217 3.09 0.00 -5.51
N LEU A 218 2.37 -0.06 -4.39
CA LEU A 218 2.46 0.92 -3.31
C LEU A 218 3.43 0.50 -2.20
N MET A 219 4.03 -0.70 -2.32
CA MET A 219 5.03 -1.23 -1.40
C MET A 219 6.31 -1.60 -2.15
N HIS A 220 7.44 -1.39 -1.48
CA HIS A 220 8.76 -1.84 -1.90
C HIS A 220 9.51 -2.36 -0.68
N ASP A 221 10.54 -3.17 -0.89
CA ASP A 221 11.34 -3.81 0.15
C ASP A 221 11.92 -2.85 1.19
N HIS A 222 12.14 -1.59 0.81
CA HIS A 222 12.67 -0.52 1.67
C HIS A 222 11.61 0.33 2.35
N LEU A 223 10.31 0.09 2.10
CA LEU A 223 9.22 0.84 2.74
C LEU A 223 8.82 0.24 4.08
N ALA A 224 8.51 1.12 5.04
CA ALA A 224 8.05 0.68 6.34
C ALA A 224 6.56 0.35 6.35
N TRP A 225 6.20 -0.68 7.09
CA TRP A 225 4.87 -0.98 7.58
C TRP A 225 4.56 -0.08 8.79
N SER A 226 3.30 0.23 9.01
CA SER A 226 2.91 1.07 10.14
C SER A 226 1.51 0.75 10.65
N ALA A 227 1.33 0.88 11.97
CA ALA A 227 0.05 0.79 12.64
C ALA A 227 -0.11 2.02 13.55
N VAL A 228 -0.93 2.98 13.13
CA VAL A 228 -1.36 4.10 13.97
C VAL A 228 -2.55 3.64 14.79
N LEU A 229 -2.48 3.73 16.12
CA LEU A 229 -3.51 3.25 17.03
C LEU A 229 -4.27 4.43 17.65
N ASN A 230 -5.59 4.29 17.72
CA ASN A 230 -6.46 5.31 18.31
C ASN A 230 -6.18 5.42 19.83
N PRO A 231 -5.76 6.59 20.33
CA PRO A 231 -5.47 6.78 21.76
C PRO A 231 -6.71 6.73 22.64
N ARG A 232 -7.93 6.75 22.08
CA ARG A 232 -9.18 6.51 22.83
C ARG A 232 -9.43 5.02 23.08
N GLU A 233 -8.81 4.16 22.25
CA GLU A 233 -8.96 2.71 22.31
C GLU A 233 -7.74 2.00 22.90
N TYR A 234 -6.53 2.57 22.72
CA TYR A 234 -5.27 1.95 23.11
C TYR A 234 -4.38 2.90 23.92
N ASP A 235 -3.80 2.39 25.01
CA ASP A 235 -2.67 3.02 25.71
C ASP A 235 -1.36 2.48 25.14
N LEU A 236 -0.93 3.07 24.04
CA LEU A 236 0.29 2.62 23.35
C LEU A 236 1.56 2.88 24.19
N ALA A 237 1.55 3.89 25.06
CA ALA A 237 2.68 4.19 25.95
C ALA A 237 2.87 3.12 27.03
N ALA A 238 1.81 2.46 27.46
CA ALA A 238 1.87 1.35 28.42
C ALA A 238 2.05 -0.02 27.75
N SER A 239 1.97 -0.10 26.41
CA SER A 239 1.97 -1.35 25.66
C SER A 239 3.38 -1.91 25.44
N PRO A 240 3.74 -3.10 25.96
CA PRO A 240 4.99 -3.80 25.61
C PRO A 240 4.86 -4.49 24.24
N VAL A 241 4.55 -3.70 23.21
CA VAL A 241 4.19 -4.20 21.90
C VAL A 241 5.37 -4.93 21.22
N THR A 242 5.07 -6.09 20.65
CA THR A 242 5.94 -6.81 19.73
C THR A 242 5.20 -7.08 18.41
N VAL A 243 5.95 -7.19 17.30
CA VAL A 243 5.37 -7.44 15.98
C VAL A 243 5.95 -8.71 15.39
N THR A 244 5.09 -9.54 14.82
CA THR A 244 5.48 -10.65 13.95
C THR A 244 4.88 -10.43 12.57
N LEU A 245 5.74 -10.46 11.55
CA LEU A 245 5.37 -10.38 10.14
C LEU A 245 5.77 -11.68 9.46
N THR A 246 4.83 -12.35 8.78
CA THR A 246 5.11 -13.63 8.10
C THR A 246 4.55 -13.64 6.69
N GLU A 247 5.27 -14.29 5.80
CA GLU A 247 4.79 -14.74 4.49
C GLU A 247 5.08 -16.25 4.39
N PRO A 248 4.03 -17.10 4.57
CA PRO A 248 4.23 -18.54 4.74
C PRO A 248 4.71 -19.28 3.49
N GLU A 249 4.29 -18.85 2.29
CA GLU A 249 4.65 -19.52 1.02
C GLU A 249 6.13 -19.28 0.66
N LEU A 250 6.65 -18.09 0.98
CA LEU A 250 8.07 -17.77 0.85
C LEU A 250 8.90 -18.24 2.06
N GLY A 251 8.26 -18.75 3.12
CA GLY A 251 8.90 -19.18 4.35
C GLY A 251 9.53 -18.02 5.16
N LEU A 252 9.05 -16.78 4.97
CA LEU A 252 9.58 -15.61 5.62
C LEU A 252 8.91 -15.36 6.97
N THR A 253 9.71 -15.02 7.98
CA THR A 253 9.22 -14.60 9.29
C THR A 253 10.17 -13.56 9.88
N PHE A 254 9.63 -12.42 10.28
CA PHE A 254 10.35 -11.31 10.90
C PHE A 254 9.70 -10.96 12.23
N ARG A 255 10.53 -10.68 13.24
CA ARG A 255 10.10 -10.29 14.58
C ARG A 255 10.73 -8.98 14.97
N PHE A 256 9.92 -8.11 15.62
CA PHE A 256 10.34 -6.80 16.03
C PHE A 256 9.88 -6.50 17.46
N ASP A 257 10.72 -5.79 18.19
CA ASP A 257 10.39 -5.16 19.46
C ASP A 257 10.54 -3.63 19.30
N PRO A 258 9.48 -2.92 18.92
CA PRO A 258 9.51 -1.49 18.69
C PRO A 258 9.79 -0.67 19.96
N VAL A 259 9.54 -1.24 21.14
CA VAL A 259 9.81 -0.57 22.43
C VAL A 259 11.31 -0.49 22.69
N SER A 260 12.06 -1.57 22.41
CA SER A 260 13.53 -1.58 22.52
C SER A 260 14.24 -1.14 21.23
N GLY A 261 13.52 -1.06 20.10
CA GLY A 261 14.09 -0.77 18.78
C GLY A 261 14.93 -1.93 18.23
N SER A 262 14.63 -3.18 18.61
CA SER A 262 15.38 -4.36 18.18
C SER A 262 14.52 -5.32 17.38
N GLY A 263 15.14 -6.11 16.47
CA GLY A 263 14.45 -7.11 15.66
C GLY A 263 15.10 -7.41 14.32
N ASP A 264 14.34 -8.06 13.45
CA ASP A 264 14.79 -8.51 12.12
C ASP A 264 14.68 -7.37 11.08
N GLY A 265 15.19 -6.20 11.40
CA GLY A 265 15.16 -4.98 10.60
C GLY A 265 14.92 -3.74 11.45
N PHE A 266 14.47 -2.64 10.82
CA PHE A 266 14.15 -1.42 11.54
C PHE A 266 12.79 -1.54 12.26
N CYS A 267 12.69 -1.07 13.51
CA CYS A 267 11.42 -0.84 14.17
C CYS A 267 11.50 0.31 15.18
N ALA A 268 10.35 0.96 15.42
CA ALA A 268 10.21 2.05 16.37
C ALA A 268 8.78 2.14 16.92
N LEU A 269 8.66 2.54 18.17
CA LEU A 269 7.44 3.00 18.79
C LEU A 269 7.49 4.54 18.85
N ASN A 270 6.69 5.21 18.04
CA ASN A 270 6.66 6.66 17.99
C ASN A 270 5.36 7.19 18.62
N LEU A 271 5.50 7.90 19.73
CA LEU A 271 4.40 8.49 20.51
C LEU A 271 4.18 9.98 20.21
N GLU A 272 5.02 10.58 19.37
CA GLU A 272 4.87 11.99 18.99
C GLU A 272 3.54 12.25 18.26
N PRO A 273 2.95 13.43 18.43
CA PRO A 273 1.62 13.74 17.93
C PRO A 273 1.57 14.07 16.43
N TYR A 274 2.12 13.18 15.59
CA TYR A 274 1.91 13.27 14.14
C TYR A 274 0.54 12.69 13.79
N GLY A 275 -0.36 13.49 13.21
CA GLY A 275 -1.72 13.07 12.92
C GLY A 275 -2.54 12.81 14.18
N ALA A 276 -3.19 11.65 14.28
CA ALA A 276 -4.22 11.38 15.29
C ALA A 276 -3.82 10.42 16.43
N GLY A 277 -2.67 9.75 16.36
CA GLY A 277 -2.30 8.75 17.38
C GLY A 277 -0.86 8.31 17.31
N GLY A 278 -0.40 7.55 18.31
CA GLY A 278 0.91 6.91 18.32
C GLY A 278 1.00 5.82 17.24
N CYS A 279 2.23 5.50 16.83
CA CYS A 279 2.51 4.62 15.70
C CYS A 279 3.53 3.53 16.06
N VAL A 280 3.19 2.30 15.73
CA VAL A 280 4.13 1.17 15.64
C VAL A 280 4.67 1.13 14.22
N ILE A 281 5.99 1.21 14.05
CA ILE A 281 6.66 1.28 12.76
C ILE A 281 7.62 0.10 12.66
N PHE A 282 7.62 -0.63 11.54
CA PHE A 282 8.54 -1.73 11.32
C PHE A 282 8.84 -1.90 9.83
N ARG A 283 10.06 -2.29 9.50
CA ARG A 283 10.55 -2.54 8.15
C ARG A 283 11.48 -3.75 8.18
N PRO A 284 11.10 -4.87 7.53
CA PRO A 284 11.94 -6.06 7.45
C PRO A 284 13.31 -5.77 6.81
N ASP A 285 14.35 -6.46 7.28
CA ASP A 285 15.61 -6.56 6.53
C ASP A 285 15.56 -7.84 5.69
N PHE A 286 15.39 -7.69 4.40
CA PHE A 286 15.35 -8.79 3.46
C PHE A 286 16.72 -9.31 3.01
N THR A 287 17.81 -8.78 3.56
CA THR A 287 19.18 -9.20 3.20
C THR A 287 19.36 -10.71 3.40
N GLY A 288 19.75 -11.39 2.33
CA GLY A 288 20.02 -12.85 2.36
C GLY A 288 18.79 -13.74 2.29
N THR A 289 17.57 -13.20 2.22
CA THR A 289 16.33 -14.01 2.16
C THR A 289 15.98 -14.44 0.73
N GLY A 290 16.55 -13.81 -0.29
CA GLY A 290 16.13 -14.00 -1.69
C GLY A 290 14.87 -13.22 -2.09
N PHE A 291 14.24 -12.50 -1.17
CA PHE A 291 13.13 -11.60 -1.47
C PHE A 291 13.62 -10.44 -2.34
N THR A 292 12.88 -10.11 -3.39
CA THR A 292 13.24 -9.04 -4.34
C THR A 292 12.32 -7.84 -4.25
N ASP A 293 11.01 -8.07 -4.10
CA ASP A 293 10.01 -7.03 -3.89
C ASP A 293 8.64 -7.66 -3.59
N TYR A 294 7.67 -6.84 -3.16
CA TYR A 294 6.28 -7.25 -2.99
C TYR A 294 5.63 -7.48 -4.35
N GLN A 295 4.95 -8.61 -4.49
CA GLN A 295 4.33 -9.04 -5.74
C GLN A 295 2.93 -9.58 -5.49
N GLN A 296 2.09 -9.55 -6.53
CA GLN A 296 0.77 -10.17 -6.52
C GLN A 296 0.85 -11.65 -6.07
N ASN A 297 -0.20 -12.09 -5.42
CA ASN A 297 -0.38 -13.42 -4.82
C ASN A 297 0.45 -13.70 -3.55
N GLN A 298 1.31 -12.79 -3.09
CA GLN A 298 1.90 -12.91 -1.75
C GLN A 298 0.85 -12.60 -0.68
N ARG A 299 0.85 -13.38 0.39
CA ARG A 299 -0.04 -13.19 1.54
C ARG A 299 0.75 -12.96 2.82
N TRP A 300 0.74 -11.74 3.28
CA TRP A 300 1.43 -11.32 4.49
C TRP A 300 0.49 -11.35 5.69
N ARG A 301 0.95 -11.92 6.78
CA ARG A 301 0.23 -11.93 8.06
C ARG A 301 0.98 -11.08 9.06
N VAL A 302 0.27 -10.12 9.66
CA VAL A 302 0.81 -9.19 10.67
C VAL A 302 0.13 -9.47 11.99
N ARG A 303 0.95 -9.57 13.05
CA ARG A 303 0.45 -9.74 14.41
C ARG A 303 1.19 -8.80 15.36
N LEU A 304 0.43 -7.97 16.08
CA LEU A 304 0.90 -7.12 17.17
C LEU A 304 0.41 -7.71 18.48
N ASP A 305 1.34 -8.17 19.31
CA ASP A 305 1.08 -8.68 20.67
C ASP A 305 1.44 -7.63 21.70
N GLY A 306 0.92 -7.76 22.93
CA GLY A 306 1.25 -6.90 24.06
C GLY A 306 0.63 -5.52 24.02
N LEU A 307 -0.42 -5.32 23.21
CA LEU A 307 -1.18 -4.07 23.21
C LEU A 307 -2.01 -3.96 24.51
N ILE A 308 -2.13 -2.75 25.03
CA ILE A 308 -2.99 -2.42 26.17
C ILE A 308 -4.11 -1.50 25.69
N ARG A 309 -5.35 -1.85 26.01
CA ARG A 309 -6.52 -1.00 25.77
C ARG A 309 -6.52 0.19 26.73
N ALA A 310 -7.27 1.24 26.38
CA ALA A 310 -7.42 2.43 27.22
C ALA A 310 -8.05 2.12 28.60
N ASP A 311 -8.80 1.02 28.73
CA ASP A 311 -9.34 0.52 30.00
C ASP A 311 -8.36 -0.35 30.80
N GLY A 312 -7.12 -0.55 30.31
CA GLY A 312 -6.07 -1.35 30.94
C GLY A 312 -6.13 -2.84 30.60
N SER A 313 -7.08 -3.31 29.81
CA SER A 313 -7.14 -4.70 29.37
C SER A 313 -6.10 -5.01 28.29
N GLU A 314 -5.63 -6.28 28.25
CA GLU A 314 -4.73 -6.75 27.20
C GLU A 314 -5.49 -6.88 25.87
N ALA A 315 -4.78 -6.57 24.79
CA ALA A 315 -5.28 -6.70 23.43
C ALA A 315 -4.21 -7.24 22.47
N GLN A 316 -4.68 -7.70 21.34
CA GLN A 316 -3.88 -8.15 20.22
C GLN A 316 -4.52 -7.64 18.93
N LEU A 317 -3.69 -7.28 17.94
CA LEU A 317 -4.14 -6.96 16.60
C LEU A 317 -3.51 -7.95 15.62
N GLU A 318 -4.33 -8.62 14.83
CA GLU A 318 -3.87 -9.56 13.80
C GLU A 318 -4.67 -9.32 12.52
N TYR A 319 -3.97 -9.29 11.37
CA TYR A 319 -4.60 -9.11 10.06
C TYR A 319 -3.74 -9.71 8.95
N GLU A 320 -4.38 -9.97 7.81
CA GLU A 320 -3.73 -10.45 6.59
C GLU A 320 -3.78 -9.38 5.50
N VAL A 321 -2.72 -9.33 4.69
CA VAL A 321 -2.58 -8.46 3.53
C VAL A 321 -2.34 -9.34 2.31
N ASP A 322 -3.28 -9.34 1.39
CA ASP A 322 -3.15 -10.00 0.09
C ASP A 322 -2.57 -8.99 -0.90
N MET A 323 -1.31 -9.17 -1.28
CA MET A 323 -0.69 -8.31 -2.31
C MET A 323 -1.34 -8.58 -3.66
N VAL A 324 -1.84 -7.51 -4.29
CA VAL A 324 -2.49 -7.56 -5.60
C VAL A 324 -1.82 -6.56 -6.54
N SER A 325 -1.81 -6.83 -7.85
CA SER A 325 -1.39 -5.82 -8.82
C SER A 325 -2.56 -4.93 -9.21
N LEU A 326 -2.30 -3.64 -9.41
CA LEU A 326 -3.24 -2.67 -9.97
C LEU A 326 -3.56 -2.95 -11.45
N PHE A 327 -2.72 -3.75 -12.11
CA PHE A 327 -2.82 -4.08 -13.52
C PHE A 327 -3.06 -5.58 -13.70
N VAL A 328 -3.71 -5.95 -14.80
CA VAL A 328 -3.85 -7.35 -15.17
C VAL A 328 -2.48 -7.95 -15.44
N GLN A 329 -2.19 -9.07 -14.80
CA GLN A 329 -0.96 -9.83 -14.97
C GLN A 329 -1.27 -11.09 -15.78
N GLU A 330 -0.96 -11.05 -17.07
CA GLU A 330 -1.19 -12.17 -17.97
C GLU A 330 -0.07 -13.21 -17.84
N ALA A 331 -0.43 -14.50 -17.97
CA ALA A 331 0.55 -15.55 -18.17
C ALA A 331 1.26 -15.35 -19.52
N VAL A 332 2.58 -15.60 -19.55
CA VAL A 332 3.40 -15.50 -20.78
C VAL A 332 3.99 -16.83 -21.19
N ASN A 333 3.96 -17.84 -20.32
CA ASN A 333 4.45 -19.20 -20.57
C ASN A 333 3.90 -20.17 -19.53
N ILE A 334 4.05 -21.49 -19.81
CA ILE A 334 3.84 -22.57 -18.87
C ILE A 334 5.01 -23.55 -19.00
N GLU A 335 5.50 -24.10 -17.90
CA GLU A 335 6.59 -25.07 -17.85
C GLU A 335 6.17 -26.29 -17.05
N ILE A 336 6.37 -27.49 -17.64
CA ILE A 336 6.11 -28.77 -17.00
C ILE A 336 7.35 -29.26 -16.25
N SER A 337 7.15 -29.90 -15.10
CA SER A 337 8.25 -30.36 -14.24
C SER A 337 9.18 -31.40 -14.87
N GLN A 338 8.72 -32.12 -15.91
CA GLN A 338 9.48 -33.18 -16.57
C GLN A 338 9.06 -33.32 -18.03
N LEU A 339 10.04 -33.31 -18.95
CA LEU A 339 9.78 -33.36 -20.40
C LEU A 339 9.64 -34.80 -20.96
N GLU A 340 10.22 -35.79 -20.28
CA GLU A 340 10.22 -37.19 -20.70
C GLU A 340 10.02 -38.14 -19.51
N ALA A 341 9.28 -39.22 -19.67
CA ALA A 341 9.11 -40.28 -18.68
C ALA A 341 8.97 -41.67 -19.32
N SER A 342 9.51 -42.69 -18.63
CA SER A 342 9.29 -44.10 -18.97
C SER A 342 8.59 -44.80 -17.80
N LEU A 343 7.48 -45.50 -18.10
CA LEU A 343 6.64 -46.17 -17.12
C LEU A 343 6.31 -47.58 -17.56
N ARG A 344 5.95 -48.44 -16.63
CA ARG A 344 5.34 -49.77 -16.92
C ARG A 344 3.83 -49.68 -16.74
N PRO A 345 3.07 -50.54 -17.43
CA PRO A 345 1.63 -50.59 -17.22
C PRO A 345 1.26 -50.74 -15.75
N GLY A 346 0.38 -49.85 -15.26
CA GLY A 346 -0.05 -49.76 -13.87
C GLY A 346 0.82 -48.86 -12.97
N GLU A 347 1.95 -48.35 -13.43
CA GLU A 347 2.72 -47.35 -12.71
C GLU A 347 2.09 -45.95 -12.86
N THR A 348 2.40 -45.06 -11.90
CA THR A 348 1.93 -43.68 -11.87
C THR A 348 3.07 -42.70 -11.75
N LEU A 349 2.91 -41.50 -12.29
CA LEU A 349 3.84 -40.39 -12.22
C LEU A 349 3.07 -39.09 -11.84
N ALA A 350 3.57 -38.30 -10.92
CA ALA A 350 3.05 -36.96 -10.69
C ALA A 350 3.85 -35.95 -11.51
N LEU A 351 3.13 -35.17 -12.32
CA LEU A 351 3.67 -34.04 -13.05
C LEU A 351 3.13 -32.74 -12.41
N ASP A 352 3.99 -31.76 -12.26
CA ASP A 352 3.61 -30.38 -11.88
C ASP A 352 3.81 -29.45 -13.08
N ALA A 353 3.13 -28.31 -13.07
CA ALA A 353 3.28 -27.28 -14.08
C ALA A 353 3.26 -25.89 -13.45
N ASP A 354 4.22 -25.08 -13.84
CA ASP A 354 4.37 -23.70 -13.39
C ASP A 354 3.91 -22.72 -14.48
N VAL A 355 2.91 -21.90 -14.15
CA VAL A 355 2.51 -20.76 -14.98
C VAL A 355 3.47 -19.61 -14.73
N ILE A 356 3.96 -18.98 -15.79
CA ILE A 356 4.94 -17.91 -15.74
C ILE A 356 4.32 -16.59 -16.22
N PRO A 357 4.43 -15.50 -15.43
CA PRO A 357 5.04 -15.43 -14.10
C PRO A 357 4.13 -16.05 -13.04
N ALA A 358 4.70 -16.51 -11.91
CA ALA A 358 3.95 -17.09 -10.79
C ALA A 358 2.93 -16.12 -10.16
N TYR A 359 3.05 -14.83 -10.45
CA TYR A 359 2.09 -13.79 -10.06
C TYR A 359 1.07 -13.45 -11.17
N ALA A 360 0.88 -14.29 -12.19
CA ALA A 360 -0.21 -14.10 -13.15
C ALA A 360 -1.59 -14.16 -12.47
N ASP A 361 -2.59 -13.50 -13.09
CA ASP A 361 -3.94 -13.42 -12.51
C ASP A 361 -4.65 -14.77 -12.50
N ASP A 362 -4.37 -15.60 -13.51
CA ASP A 362 -4.92 -16.94 -13.64
C ASP A 362 -3.78 -17.96 -13.72
N LEU A 363 -3.69 -18.79 -12.69
CA LEU A 363 -2.70 -19.85 -12.56
C LEU A 363 -3.33 -21.24 -12.85
N THR A 364 -4.56 -21.27 -13.38
CA THR A 364 -5.22 -22.54 -13.69
C THR A 364 -4.56 -23.24 -14.86
N VAL A 365 -4.39 -24.55 -14.72
CA VAL A 365 -3.85 -25.42 -15.76
C VAL A 365 -4.81 -26.56 -16.07
N ALA A 366 -4.87 -26.94 -17.34
CA ALA A 366 -5.65 -28.07 -17.83
C ALA A 366 -4.72 -29.16 -18.36
N TRP A 367 -4.92 -30.39 -17.89
CA TRP A 367 -4.14 -31.55 -18.28
C TRP A 367 -4.90 -32.40 -19.27
N SER A 368 -4.19 -32.95 -20.27
CA SER A 368 -4.75 -33.89 -21.24
C SER A 368 -3.70 -34.88 -21.75
N SER A 369 -4.15 -36.05 -22.24
CA SER A 369 -3.30 -37.05 -22.91
C SER A 369 -3.63 -37.09 -24.38
N THR A 370 -2.62 -37.17 -25.25
CA THR A 370 -2.80 -37.37 -26.70
C THR A 370 -3.26 -38.78 -27.06
N ASP A 371 -2.99 -39.75 -26.17
CA ASP A 371 -3.49 -41.14 -26.31
C ASP A 371 -3.81 -41.74 -24.92
N PRO A 372 -5.06 -41.61 -24.44
CA PRO A 372 -5.47 -42.18 -23.16
C PRO A 372 -5.44 -43.72 -23.10
N ALA A 373 -5.29 -44.44 -24.24
CA ALA A 373 -5.10 -45.88 -24.24
C ALA A 373 -3.67 -46.26 -23.82
N VAL A 374 -2.70 -45.37 -24.00
CA VAL A 374 -1.30 -45.52 -23.55
C VAL A 374 -1.10 -45.00 -22.12
N ALA A 375 -1.51 -43.78 -21.86
CA ALA A 375 -1.48 -43.20 -20.52
C ALA A 375 -2.59 -42.15 -20.33
N THR A 376 -3.20 -42.13 -19.16
CA THR A 376 -4.18 -41.09 -18.76
C THR A 376 -3.56 -40.08 -17.80
N VAL A 377 -4.17 -38.91 -17.69
CA VAL A 377 -3.80 -37.90 -16.70
C VAL A 377 -5.06 -37.31 -16.07
N ASP A 378 -5.03 -37.03 -14.77
CA ASP A 378 -6.08 -36.28 -14.08
C ASP A 378 -5.75 -34.77 -14.02
N GLN A 379 -6.70 -33.95 -13.54
CA GLN A 379 -6.54 -32.50 -13.46
C GLN A 379 -5.57 -32.05 -12.32
N ARG A 380 -4.93 -33.00 -11.63
CA ARG A 380 -3.86 -32.74 -10.66
C ARG A 380 -2.48 -33.12 -11.20
N GLY A 381 -2.38 -33.45 -12.51
CA GLY A 381 -1.13 -33.89 -13.11
C GLY A 381 -0.73 -35.32 -12.79
N SER A 382 -1.63 -36.15 -12.19
CA SER A 382 -1.35 -37.54 -11.91
C SER A 382 -1.54 -38.39 -13.18
N VAL A 383 -0.44 -38.89 -13.73
CA VAL A 383 -0.36 -39.74 -14.91
C VAL A 383 -0.45 -41.20 -14.50
N ALA A 384 -1.27 -41.99 -15.19
CA ALA A 384 -1.36 -43.45 -15.01
C ALA A 384 -1.07 -44.17 -16.33
N ALA A 385 -0.06 -45.05 -16.35
CA ALA A 385 0.32 -45.86 -17.47
C ALA A 385 -0.70 -46.99 -17.67
N VAL A 386 -1.25 -47.13 -18.88
CA VAL A 386 -2.32 -48.10 -19.23
C VAL A 386 -1.80 -49.28 -20.03
N SER A 387 -1.18 -49.04 -21.19
CA SER A 387 -0.66 -50.09 -22.05
C SER A 387 0.59 -49.62 -22.82
N PRO A 388 1.45 -50.56 -23.30
CA PRO A 388 2.64 -50.23 -24.05
C PRO A 388 2.37 -49.28 -25.24
N GLY A 389 3.21 -48.27 -25.39
CA GLY A 389 3.10 -47.25 -26.43
C GLY A 389 3.78 -45.94 -26.07
N VAL A 390 3.58 -44.92 -26.89
CA VAL A 390 4.12 -43.57 -26.65
C VAL A 390 2.97 -42.57 -26.80
N CYS A 391 2.84 -41.65 -25.84
CA CYS A 391 1.92 -40.51 -25.91
C CYS A 391 2.57 -39.25 -25.33
N GLN A 392 1.90 -38.12 -25.48
CA GLN A 392 2.24 -36.88 -24.80
C GLN A 392 1.19 -36.56 -23.73
N ILE A 393 1.65 -36.19 -22.57
CA ILE A 393 0.82 -35.52 -21.55
C ILE A 393 1.02 -34.03 -21.73
N LEU A 394 -0.06 -33.33 -22.05
CA LEU A 394 -0.10 -31.92 -22.33
C LEU A 394 -0.61 -31.18 -21.09
N CYS A 395 -0.02 -30.05 -20.79
CA CYS A 395 -0.55 -29.09 -19.85
C CYS A 395 -0.75 -27.75 -20.55
N ARG A 396 -1.87 -27.07 -20.30
CA ARG A 396 -2.22 -25.80 -20.93
C ARG A 396 -2.74 -24.82 -19.88
N ASP A 397 -2.25 -23.57 -19.91
CA ASP A 397 -2.78 -22.49 -19.08
C ASP A 397 -4.06 -21.85 -19.67
N ALA A 398 -4.67 -20.94 -18.93
CA ALA A 398 -5.87 -20.21 -19.34
C ALA A 398 -5.63 -19.28 -20.53
N ALA A 399 -4.40 -18.78 -20.74
CA ALA A 399 -4.00 -17.94 -21.86
C ALA A 399 -3.77 -18.76 -23.14
N GLY A 400 -3.64 -20.09 -23.02
CA GLY A 400 -3.48 -21.02 -24.13
C GLY A 400 -2.04 -21.41 -24.42
N HIS A 401 -1.08 -21.06 -23.57
CA HIS A 401 0.28 -21.61 -23.63
C HIS A 401 0.24 -23.09 -23.28
N GLU A 402 1.12 -23.88 -23.89
CA GLU A 402 1.14 -25.31 -23.74
C GLU A 402 2.56 -25.85 -23.61
N ASP A 403 2.75 -26.80 -22.71
CA ASP A 403 3.96 -27.64 -22.62
C ASP A 403 3.62 -29.10 -22.47
N ALA A 404 4.57 -30.00 -22.70
CA ALA A 404 4.32 -31.44 -22.85
C ALA A 404 5.41 -32.32 -22.24
N CYS A 405 4.96 -33.45 -21.63
CA CYS A 405 5.82 -34.54 -21.24
C CYS A 405 5.62 -35.74 -22.22
N ALA A 406 6.68 -36.21 -22.87
CA ALA A 406 6.66 -37.46 -23.66
C ALA A 406 6.70 -38.65 -22.72
N VAL A 407 5.62 -39.45 -22.73
CA VAL A 407 5.51 -40.67 -21.90
C VAL A 407 5.62 -41.92 -22.77
N THR A 408 6.62 -42.75 -22.44
CA THR A 408 6.79 -44.11 -23.03
C THR A 408 6.34 -45.13 -21.99
N VAL A 409 5.40 -46.00 -22.38
CA VAL A 409 4.98 -47.16 -21.57
C VAL A 409 5.56 -48.41 -22.20
N GLU A 410 6.40 -49.16 -21.43
CA GLU A 410 7.12 -50.37 -21.90
C GLU A 410 6.45 -51.68 -21.48
#